data_d5e0da6fdb2976ef762cd7bb55460086
#
_entry.id   d5e0da6fdb2976ef762cd7bb55460086
#
_cell.length_a   1.000
_cell.length_b   1.000
_cell.length_c   1.000
_cell.angle_alpha   90.00
_cell.angle_beta   90.00
_cell.angle_gamma   90.00
#
_symmetry.space_group_name_H-M   'P 1'
#
loop_
_entity.id
_entity.type
_entity.pdbx_description
1 polymer ?
#
loop_
_entity_poly.entity_id
_entity_poly.type
_entity_poly.pdbx_seq_one_letter_code
_entity_poly.pdbx_strand_id
1 'polypeptide(L)'
;MIDTILFDLDGTLLPMDNDIFTKGYFKGLAAELIPFGYDAGTLAAAVWRGTAAMVKNDGSRPNCEAFWQTFETVMPGWKTEHRAVTDTFYRGNFDAAKRFTGENPLARPLIDALKKDGLHLILATNPLFPRDGVETRLRWIGLSTADFELVTSYENMHYCKPNPKYFAEILEMTGKSAEQCLMVGNNMDEDGAAATAAGIRTMIVTDCLINESCTPLATYPNTPFSALYNAIRTQIAAANG
;
A
#
# COMPACT_ATOMS: atom_id res chain seq x y z
N MET A 1 -18.54 15.08 -8.79
CA MET A 1 -19.10 13.74 -9.04
C MET A 1 -17.99 12.73 -8.78
N ILE A 2 -18.23 11.73 -7.94
CA ILE A 2 -17.24 10.65 -7.70
C ILE A 2 -17.23 9.72 -8.92
N ASP A 3 -16.07 9.56 -9.54
CA ASP A 3 -15.81 8.66 -10.65
C ASP A 3 -14.54 7.81 -10.46
N THR A 4 -13.78 8.04 -9.37
CA THR A 4 -12.47 7.44 -9.13
C THR A 4 -12.41 6.82 -7.73
N ILE A 5 -11.97 5.57 -7.65
CA ILE A 5 -11.78 4.85 -6.38
C ILE A 5 -10.29 4.60 -6.15
N LEU A 6 -9.80 5.08 -5.02
CA LEU A 6 -8.46 4.78 -4.53
C LEU A 6 -8.55 3.60 -3.57
N PHE A 7 -7.87 2.50 -3.86
CA PHE A 7 -7.83 1.34 -2.98
C PHE A 7 -6.49 1.23 -2.26
N ASP A 8 -6.53 1.04 -0.96
CA ASP A 8 -5.41 0.45 -0.26
C ASP A 8 -5.29 -1.04 -0.57
N LEU A 9 -4.11 -1.65 -0.35
CA LEU A 9 -3.86 -3.06 -0.62
C LEU A 9 -3.86 -3.90 0.66
N ASP A 10 -2.92 -3.62 1.57
CA ASP A 10 -2.57 -4.48 2.68
C ASP A 10 -3.56 -4.32 3.86
N GLY A 11 -4.37 -5.34 4.12
CA GLY A 11 -5.51 -5.28 5.05
C GLY A 11 -6.81 -4.82 4.41
N THR A 12 -6.78 -4.33 3.16
CA THR A 12 -7.97 -3.90 2.41
C THR A 12 -8.32 -4.90 1.31
N LEU A 13 -7.66 -4.83 0.14
CA LEU A 13 -7.87 -5.81 -0.93
C LEU A 13 -7.24 -7.17 -0.60
N LEU A 14 -6.08 -7.16 0.06
CA LEU A 14 -5.33 -8.32 0.51
C LEU A 14 -5.43 -8.42 2.04
N PRO A 15 -6.24 -9.33 2.60
CA PRO A 15 -6.35 -9.49 4.03
C PRO A 15 -5.01 -9.89 4.65
N MET A 16 -4.55 -9.17 5.66
CA MET A 16 -3.34 -9.53 6.41
C MET A 16 -3.30 -8.93 7.80
N ASP A 17 -2.50 -9.56 8.65
CA ASP A 17 -1.96 -8.99 9.87
C ASP A 17 -0.55 -8.46 9.56
N ASN A 18 -0.35 -7.15 9.69
CA ASN A 18 0.89 -6.48 9.31
C ASN A 18 2.10 -6.99 10.11
N ASP A 19 1.92 -7.33 11.38
CA ASP A 19 3.00 -7.83 12.24
C ASP A 19 3.45 -9.23 11.84
N ILE A 20 2.48 -10.12 11.57
CA ILE A 20 2.74 -11.50 11.12
C ILE A 20 3.40 -11.46 9.75
N PHE A 21 2.87 -10.68 8.82
CA PHE A 21 3.41 -10.54 7.48
C PHE A 21 4.83 -9.99 7.49
N THR A 22 5.07 -8.91 8.23
CA THR A 22 6.40 -8.26 8.30
C THR A 22 7.46 -9.18 8.86
N LYS A 23 7.16 -9.94 9.94
CA LYS A 23 8.08 -10.94 10.50
C LYS A 23 8.42 -12.04 9.50
N GLY A 24 7.40 -12.53 8.77
CA GLY A 24 7.56 -13.57 7.75
C GLY A 24 8.37 -13.09 6.54
N TYR A 25 8.06 -11.92 6.04
CA TYR A 25 8.75 -11.26 4.95
C TYR A 25 10.24 -11.02 5.27
N PHE A 26 10.55 -10.44 6.44
CA PHE A 26 11.94 -10.19 6.84
C PHE A 26 12.76 -11.46 6.94
N LYS A 27 12.17 -12.56 7.42
CA LYS A 27 12.85 -13.86 7.46
C LYS A 27 13.20 -14.34 6.04
N GLY A 28 12.31 -14.15 5.08
CA GLY A 28 12.56 -14.47 3.66
C GLY A 28 13.69 -13.63 3.07
N LEU A 29 13.63 -12.32 3.23
CA LEU A 29 14.67 -11.40 2.74
C LEU A 29 16.04 -11.67 3.36
N ALA A 30 16.09 -11.93 4.68
CA ALA A 30 17.32 -12.26 5.37
C ALA A 30 17.94 -13.56 4.84
N ALA A 31 17.14 -14.57 4.51
CA ALA A 31 17.63 -15.84 3.97
C ALA A 31 18.38 -15.66 2.63
N GLU A 32 18.00 -14.67 1.81
CA GLU A 32 18.69 -14.33 0.54
C GLU A 32 20.04 -13.63 0.78
N LEU A 33 20.17 -12.90 1.86
CA LEU A 33 21.33 -12.03 2.09
C LEU A 33 22.36 -12.62 3.08
N ILE A 34 21.97 -13.52 3.97
CA ILE A 34 22.88 -14.24 4.87
C ILE A 34 24.05 -14.92 4.15
N PRO A 35 23.87 -15.59 2.97
CA PRO A 35 24.99 -16.20 2.24
C PRO A 35 26.08 -15.21 1.82
N PHE A 36 25.79 -13.92 1.76
CA PHE A 36 26.75 -12.86 1.46
C PHE A 36 27.44 -12.30 2.72
N GLY A 37 27.18 -12.90 3.89
CA GLY A 37 27.81 -12.53 5.16
C GLY A 37 27.07 -11.47 5.96
N TYR A 38 25.83 -11.13 5.59
CA TYR A 38 25.02 -10.16 6.35
C TYR A 38 24.33 -10.83 7.56
N ASP A 39 24.36 -10.14 8.71
CA ASP A 39 23.64 -10.56 9.91
C ASP A 39 22.15 -10.20 9.80
N ALA A 40 21.27 -11.16 10.10
CA ALA A 40 19.83 -10.99 9.95
C ALA A 40 19.23 -9.89 10.84
N GLY A 41 19.73 -9.72 12.06
CA GLY A 41 19.26 -8.69 12.99
C GLY A 41 19.67 -7.30 12.53
N THR A 42 20.92 -7.15 12.10
CA THR A 42 21.46 -5.90 11.54
C THR A 42 20.73 -5.52 10.25
N LEU A 43 20.45 -6.50 9.39
CA LEU A 43 19.68 -6.32 8.16
C LEU A 43 18.27 -5.82 8.47
N ALA A 44 17.56 -6.46 9.40
CA ALA A 44 16.21 -6.03 9.79
C ALA A 44 16.24 -4.58 10.34
N ALA A 45 17.21 -4.25 11.19
CA ALA A 45 17.37 -2.90 11.71
C ALA A 45 17.65 -1.87 10.60
N ALA A 46 18.46 -2.22 9.60
CA ALA A 46 18.75 -1.36 8.46
C ALA A 46 17.52 -1.13 7.57
N VAL A 47 16.73 -2.19 7.30
CA VAL A 47 15.46 -2.09 6.58
C VAL A 47 14.49 -1.15 7.31
N TRP A 48 14.32 -1.30 8.62
CA TRP A 48 13.47 -0.40 9.42
C TRP A 48 13.92 1.06 9.37
N ARG A 49 15.24 1.31 9.39
CA ARG A 49 15.76 2.68 9.24
C ARG A 49 15.50 3.26 7.87
N GLY A 50 15.68 2.46 6.81
CA GLY A 50 15.33 2.85 5.44
C GLY A 50 13.83 3.14 5.29
N THR A 51 12.97 2.28 5.87
CA THR A 51 11.52 2.51 5.92
C THR A 51 11.16 3.80 6.64
N ALA A 52 11.77 4.05 7.80
CA ALA A 52 11.55 5.31 8.54
C ALA A 52 12.01 6.55 7.75
N ALA A 53 13.04 6.42 6.90
CA ALA A 53 13.46 7.51 6.02
C ALA A 53 12.43 7.79 4.91
N MET A 54 11.77 6.76 4.36
CA MET A 54 10.66 6.94 3.42
C MET A 54 9.47 7.65 4.07
N VAL A 55 9.06 7.21 5.27
CA VAL A 55 7.93 7.81 6.01
C VAL A 55 8.20 9.28 6.35
N LYS A 56 9.47 9.63 6.60
CA LYS A 56 9.90 11.01 6.93
C LYS A 56 10.36 11.80 5.70
N ASN A 57 10.22 11.25 4.49
CA ASN A 57 10.66 11.92 3.27
C ASN A 57 9.95 13.27 3.11
N ASP A 58 10.73 14.30 2.80
CA ASP A 58 10.24 15.68 2.62
C ASP A 58 9.73 15.96 1.20
N GLY A 59 9.83 14.96 0.31
CA GLY A 59 9.41 15.04 -1.09
C GLY A 59 10.53 15.50 -2.04
N SER A 60 11.76 15.68 -1.56
CA SER A 60 12.89 16.13 -2.39
C SER A 60 13.42 15.03 -3.33
N ARG A 61 13.06 13.78 -3.10
CA ARG A 61 13.48 12.60 -3.87
C ARG A 61 12.45 11.48 -3.77
N PRO A 62 12.44 10.50 -4.69
CA PRO A 62 11.60 9.30 -4.57
C PRO A 62 11.91 8.50 -3.30
N ASN A 63 10.89 7.80 -2.79
CA ASN A 63 11.02 6.99 -1.57
C ASN A 63 12.11 5.91 -1.69
N CYS A 64 12.28 5.30 -2.86
CA CYS A 64 13.36 4.33 -3.09
C CYS A 64 14.76 4.93 -2.87
N GLU A 65 14.99 6.18 -3.26
CA GLU A 65 16.26 6.86 -3.01
C GLU A 65 16.45 7.17 -1.52
N ALA A 66 15.40 7.64 -0.84
CA ALA A 66 15.44 7.89 0.61
C ALA A 66 15.74 6.60 1.39
N PHE A 67 15.11 5.47 0.96
CA PHE A 67 15.36 4.15 1.53
C PHE A 67 16.82 3.73 1.34
N TRP A 68 17.28 3.63 0.10
CA TRP A 68 18.60 3.07 -0.20
C TRP A 68 19.73 3.92 0.34
N GLN A 69 19.63 5.25 0.27
CA GLN A 69 20.63 6.14 0.85
C GLN A 69 20.79 5.91 2.36
N THR A 70 19.68 5.75 3.08
CA THR A 70 19.72 5.47 4.52
C THR A 70 20.20 4.06 4.80
N PHE A 71 19.65 3.05 4.11
CA PHE A 71 19.99 1.64 4.28
C PHE A 71 21.50 1.41 4.09
N GLU A 72 22.07 1.91 3.00
CA GLU A 72 23.51 1.74 2.69
C GLU A 72 24.42 2.41 3.70
N THR A 73 23.98 3.52 4.30
CA THR A 73 24.74 4.22 5.34
C THR A 73 24.77 3.42 6.64
N VAL A 74 23.69 2.72 6.98
CA VAL A 74 23.55 2.03 8.28
C VAL A 74 23.84 0.54 8.23
N MET A 75 23.90 -0.07 7.03
CA MET A 75 24.18 -1.50 6.86
C MET A 75 25.68 -1.75 6.74
N PRO A 76 26.36 -2.30 7.75
CA PRO A 76 27.80 -2.51 7.72
C PRO A 76 28.22 -3.45 6.59
N GLY A 77 29.22 -3.02 5.80
CA GLY A 77 29.79 -3.83 4.73
C GLY A 77 28.86 -4.06 3.54
N TRP A 78 27.78 -3.27 3.42
CA TRP A 78 26.86 -3.39 2.28
C TRP A 78 27.60 -3.12 0.97
N LYS A 79 27.31 -3.94 -0.03
CA LYS A 79 27.79 -3.77 -1.39
C LYS A 79 26.60 -3.47 -2.29
N THR A 80 26.68 -2.36 -3.02
CA THR A 80 25.58 -1.87 -3.87
C THR A 80 25.14 -2.88 -4.93
N GLU A 81 26.05 -3.75 -5.41
CA GLU A 81 25.71 -4.86 -6.31
C GLU A 81 24.70 -5.86 -5.71
N HIS A 82 24.60 -5.96 -4.38
CA HIS A 82 23.65 -6.85 -3.71
C HIS A 82 22.21 -6.31 -3.73
N ARG A 83 21.97 -5.09 -4.21
CA ARG A 83 20.59 -4.62 -4.53
C ARG A 83 19.90 -5.57 -5.51
N ALA A 84 20.64 -6.10 -6.50
CA ALA A 84 20.11 -7.07 -7.45
C ALA A 84 19.59 -8.36 -6.78
N VAL A 85 20.12 -8.74 -5.62
CA VAL A 85 19.63 -9.88 -4.83
C VAL A 85 18.25 -9.55 -4.26
N THR A 86 18.05 -8.33 -3.74
CA THR A 86 16.75 -7.90 -3.22
C THR A 86 15.72 -7.79 -4.33
N ASP A 87 16.07 -7.28 -5.51
CA ASP A 87 15.19 -7.22 -6.68
C ASP A 87 14.76 -8.62 -7.12
N THR A 88 15.72 -9.57 -7.15
CA THR A 88 15.42 -10.97 -7.47
C THR A 88 14.51 -11.61 -6.44
N PHE A 89 14.70 -11.32 -5.15
CA PHE A 89 13.81 -11.78 -4.09
C PHE A 89 12.36 -11.35 -4.33
N TYR A 90 12.10 -10.07 -4.62
CA TYR A 90 10.74 -9.57 -4.84
C TYR A 90 10.06 -10.18 -6.07
N ARG A 91 10.82 -10.54 -7.11
CA ARG A 91 10.29 -11.22 -8.30
C ARG A 91 10.04 -12.71 -8.12
N GLY A 92 10.67 -13.35 -7.15
CA GLY A 92 10.66 -14.79 -6.95
C GLY A 92 10.29 -15.23 -5.54
N ASN A 93 11.27 -15.38 -4.66
CA ASN A 93 11.11 -16.01 -3.35
C ASN A 93 10.19 -15.23 -2.37
N PHE A 94 9.91 -13.95 -2.65
CA PHE A 94 8.89 -13.18 -1.95
C PHE A 94 7.50 -13.81 -2.03
N ASP A 95 7.23 -14.60 -3.08
CA ASP A 95 5.95 -15.33 -3.23
C ASP A 95 5.66 -16.27 -2.05
N ALA A 96 6.68 -16.78 -1.37
CA ALA A 96 6.52 -17.60 -0.16
C ALA A 96 5.88 -16.82 1.02
N ALA A 97 5.89 -15.49 0.99
CA ALA A 97 5.25 -14.66 2.01
C ALA A 97 3.71 -14.67 1.92
N LYS A 98 3.13 -15.14 0.80
CA LYS A 98 1.68 -15.34 0.64
C LYS A 98 1.06 -16.13 1.81
N ARG A 99 1.76 -17.10 2.37
CA ARG A 99 1.28 -17.90 3.51
C ARG A 99 1.00 -17.10 4.79
N PHE A 100 1.46 -15.84 4.86
CA PHE A 100 1.22 -14.92 5.97
C PHE A 100 0.08 -13.95 5.69
N THR A 101 -0.64 -14.11 4.58
CA THR A 101 -1.81 -13.32 4.19
C THR A 101 -3.04 -14.20 4.15
N GLY A 102 -4.21 -13.56 4.14
CA GLY A 102 -5.49 -14.22 3.90
C GLY A 102 -5.81 -14.32 2.40
N GLU A 103 -6.83 -15.11 2.09
CA GLU A 103 -7.42 -15.16 0.75
C GLU A 103 -8.56 -14.15 0.64
N ASN A 104 -8.73 -13.54 -0.54
CA ASN A 104 -9.86 -12.68 -0.83
C ASN A 104 -10.46 -13.04 -2.21
N PRO A 105 -11.33 -14.04 -2.28
CA PRO A 105 -11.98 -14.42 -3.54
C PRO A 105 -12.92 -13.35 -4.10
N LEU A 106 -13.27 -12.33 -3.29
CA LEU A 106 -14.15 -11.24 -3.70
C LEU A 106 -13.38 -10.06 -4.35
N ALA A 107 -12.05 -10.02 -4.24
CA ALA A 107 -11.27 -8.89 -4.77
C ALA A 107 -11.42 -8.77 -6.30
N ARG A 108 -11.18 -9.85 -7.06
CA ARG A 108 -11.31 -9.83 -8.53
C ARG A 108 -12.74 -9.46 -8.97
N PRO A 109 -13.83 -10.11 -8.48
CA PRO A 109 -15.19 -9.73 -8.81
C PRO A 109 -15.54 -8.26 -8.50
N LEU A 110 -15.04 -7.72 -7.39
CA LEU A 110 -15.23 -6.31 -7.02
C LEU A 110 -14.61 -5.39 -8.06
N ILE A 111 -13.33 -5.60 -8.38
CA ILE A 111 -12.59 -4.76 -9.35
C ILE A 111 -13.25 -4.81 -10.73
N ASP A 112 -13.63 -6.00 -11.20
CA ASP A 112 -14.31 -6.17 -12.49
C ASP A 112 -15.67 -5.47 -12.53
N ALA A 113 -16.45 -5.53 -11.44
CA ALA A 113 -17.74 -4.85 -11.34
C ALA A 113 -17.59 -3.32 -11.38
N LEU A 114 -16.64 -2.76 -10.63
CA LEU A 114 -16.39 -1.31 -10.61
C LEU A 114 -15.88 -0.79 -11.96
N LYS A 115 -15.00 -1.55 -12.64
CA LYS A 115 -14.55 -1.23 -14.00
C LYS A 115 -15.73 -1.26 -15.00
N LYS A 116 -16.62 -2.23 -14.87
CA LYS A 116 -17.83 -2.31 -15.69
C LYS A 116 -18.78 -1.15 -15.46
N ASP A 117 -18.81 -0.59 -14.24
CA ASP A 117 -19.56 0.63 -13.91
C ASP A 117 -18.90 1.91 -14.48
N GLY A 118 -17.76 1.80 -15.14
CA GLY A 118 -17.03 2.93 -15.75
C GLY A 118 -16.19 3.73 -14.75
N LEU A 119 -15.90 3.17 -13.57
CA LEU A 119 -15.08 3.85 -12.55
C LEU A 119 -13.58 3.72 -12.86
N HIS A 120 -12.83 4.77 -12.57
CA HIS A 120 -11.38 4.80 -12.59
C HIS A 120 -10.84 4.19 -11.30
N LEU A 121 -9.87 3.30 -11.38
CA LEU A 121 -9.32 2.60 -10.22
C LEU A 121 -7.84 2.93 -10.05
N ILE A 122 -7.46 3.28 -8.83
CA ILE A 122 -6.09 3.60 -8.42
C ILE A 122 -5.72 2.68 -7.26
N LEU A 123 -4.56 2.02 -7.32
CA LEU A 123 -4.00 1.34 -6.16
C LEU A 123 -3.16 2.33 -5.37
N ALA A 124 -3.71 2.80 -4.26
CA ALA A 124 -3.12 3.77 -3.35
C ALA A 124 -2.57 3.06 -2.09
N THR A 125 -1.68 2.07 -2.27
CA THR A 125 -1.00 1.37 -1.16
C THR A 125 0.11 2.24 -0.58
N ASN A 126 0.45 2.07 0.71
CA ASN A 126 1.56 2.81 1.31
C ASN A 126 2.87 2.44 0.57
N PRO A 127 3.58 3.41 -0.06
CA PRO A 127 4.65 3.15 -1.01
C PRO A 127 5.98 2.80 -0.31
N LEU A 128 5.95 1.74 0.49
CA LEU A 128 7.07 1.21 1.26
C LEU A 128 7.76 0.01 0.55
N PHE A 129 7.13 -0.52 -0.49
CA PHE A 129 7.62 -1.67 -1.25
C PHE A 129 7.98 -1.31 -2.69
N PRO A 130 8.95 -2.04 -3.29
CA PRO A 130 9.21 -1.94 -4.72
C PRO A 130 8.00 -2.40 -5.54
N ARG A 131 7.90 -1.91 -6.78
CA ARG A 131 6.83 -2.27 -7.71
C ARG A 131 6.67 -3.78 -7.87
N ASP A 132 7.78 -4.52 -7.97
CA ASP A 132 7.77 -5.99 -8.06
C ASP A 132 7.10 -6.64 -6.84
N GLY A 133 7.30 -6.08 -5.64
CA GLY A 133 6.66 -6.53 -4.41
C GLY A 133 5.16 -6.21 -4.36
N VAL A 134 4.75 -5.07 -4.90
CA VAL A 134 3.33 -4.70 -5.03
C VAL A 134 2.64 -5.62 -6.03
N GLU A 135 3.26 -5.84 -7.20
CA GLU A 135 2.72 -6.72 -8.25
C GLU A 135 2.56 -8.18 -7.76
N THR A 136 3.54 -8.68 -7.02
CA THR A 136 3.47 -10.03 -6.45
C THR A 136 2.28 -10.16 -5.48
N ARG A 137 2.04 -9.18 -4.61
CA ARG A 137 0.89 -9.19 -3.69
C ARG A 137 -0.46 -9.09 -4.43
N LEU A 138 -0.54 -8.30 -5.49
CA LEU A 138 -1.74 -8.26 -6.36
C LEU A 138 -2.04 -9.64 -6.96
N ARG A 139 -1.01 -10.36 -7.46
CA ARG A 139 -1.18 -11.72 -7.99
C ARG A 139 -1.76 -12.70 -6.97
N TRP A 140 -1.46 -12.54 -5.67
CA TRP A 140 -1.98 -13.43 -4.62
C TRP A 140 -3.51 -13.40 -4.51
N ILE A 141 -4.13 -12.29 -4.92
CA ILE A 141 -5.59 -12.10 -4.93
C ILE A 141 -6.19 -12.08 -6.35
N GLY A 142 -5.42 -12.56 -7.34
CA GLY A 142 -5.88 -12.64 -8.72
C GLY A 142 -5.97 -11.31 -9.46
N LEU A 143 -5.28 -10.26 -8.95
CA LEU A 143 -5.20 -8.94 -9.58
C LEU A 143 -3.82 -8.72 -10.23
N SER A 144 -3.71 -7.64 -10.98
CA SER A 144 -2.47 -7.18 -11.61
C SER A 144 -2.40 -5.66 -11.62
N THR A 145 -1.22 -5.12 -11.93
CA THR A 145 -1.04 -3.67 -12.10
C THR A 145 -1.87 -3.09 -13.26
N ALA A 146 -2.24 -3.91 -14.26
CA ALA A 146 -3.10 -3.52 -15.38
C ALA A 146 -4.57 -3.31 -14.99
N ASP A 147 -4.96 -3.66 -13.77
CA ASP A 147 -6.31 -3.41 -13.26
C ASP A 147 -6.52 -1.98 -12.76
N PHE A 148 -5.43 -1.22 -12.63
CA PHE A 148 -5.41 0.13 -12.07
C PHE A 148 -4.73 1.11 -13.02
N GLU A 149 -5.22 2.35 -13.06
CA GLU A 149 -4.62 3.43 -13.85
C GLU A 149 -3.31 3.94 -13.26
N LEU A 150 -3.21 3.91 -11.94
CA LEU A 150 -2.00 4.20 -11.18
C LEU A 150 -1.82 3.14 -10.09
N VAL A 151 -0.59 2.70 -9.90
CA VAL A 151 -0.15 1.85 -8.79
C VAL A 151 0.98 2.56 -8.07
N THR A 152 0.79 2.90 -6.80
CA THR A 152 1.84 3.52 -5.99
C THR A 152 2.88 2.50 -5.53
N SER A 153 4.13 2.89 -5.58
CA SER A 153 5.28 2.11 -5.12
C SER A 153 6.41 3.05 -4.66
N TYR A 154 7.44 2.53 -4.04
CA TYR A 154 8.51 3.37 -3.53
C TYR A 154 9.33 4.08 -4.63
N GLU A 155 9.25 3.60 -5.89
CA GLU A 155 9.94 4.21 -7.04
C GLU A 155 9.25 5.47 -7.55
N ASN A 156 7.91 5.52 -7.50
CA ASN A 156 7.15 6.59 -8.15
C ASN A 156 6.51 7.58 -7.18
N MET A 157 6.68 7.39 -5.86
CA MET A 157 6.12 8.27 -4.83
C MET A 157 7.21 8.92 -3.99
N HIS A 158 6.95 10.17 -3.55
CA HIS A 158 7.84 10.96 -2.71
C HIS A 158 7.35 11.05 -1.26
N TYR A 159 6.09 10.74 -1.00
CA TYR A 159 5.48 10.77 0.32
C TYR A 159 4.88 9.41 0.66
N CYS A 160 4.79 9.12 1.96
CA CYS A 160 4.11 7.94 2.50
C CYS A 160 2.88 8.36 3.30
N LYS A 161 1.90 7.49 3.44
CA LYS A 161 0.86 7.62 4.47
C LYS A 161 1.52 7.59 5.86
N PRO A 162 1.00 8.35 6.86
CA PRO A 162 -0.23 9.13 6.84
C PRO A 162 -0.04 10.61 6.39
N ASN A 163 1.00 10.96 5.65
CA ASN A 163 1.20 12.32 5.18
C ASN A 163 0.15 12.68 4.12
N PRO A 164 -0.70 13.72 4.28
CA PRO A 164 -1.70 14.11 3.27
C PRO A 164 -1.12 14.46 1.90
N LYS A 165 0.16 14.85 1.84
CA LYS A 165 0.86 15.11 0.57
C LYS A 165 0.96 13.87 -0.32
N TYR A 166 0.92 12.65 0.25
CA TYR A 166 0.82 11.40 -0.50
C TYR A 166 -0.41 11.39 -1.41
N PHE A 167 -1.56 11.78 -0.89
CA PHE A 167 -2.80 11.85 -1.67
C PHE A 167 -2.79 13.02 -2.65
N ALA A 168 -2.23 14.17 -2.27
CA ALA A 168 -2.06 15.30 -3.19
C ALA A 168 -1.20 14.93 -4.41
N GLU A 169 -0.13 14.16 -4.20
CA GLU A 169 0.73 13.64 -5.27
C GLU A 169 -0.05 12.69 -6.21
N ILE A 170 -0.89 11.79 -5.68
CA ILE A 170 -1.77 10.93 -6.50
C ILE A 170 -2.72 11.77 -7.35
N LEU A 171 -3.35 12.79 -6.76
CA LEU A 171 -4.27 13.68 -7.48
C LEU A 171 -3.54 14.42 -8.62
N GLU A 172 -2.33 14.90 -8.37
CA GLU A 172 -1.50 15.55 -9.40
C GLU A 172 -1.14 14.58 -10.53
N MET A 173 -0.66 13.38 -10.21
CA MET A 173 -0.26 12.35 -11.18
C MET A 173 -1.41 11.90 -12.08
N THR A 174 -2.64 11.90 -11.55
CA THR A 174 -3.83 11.39 -12.26
C THR A 174 -4.67 12.48 -12.88
N GLY A 175 -4.40 13.75 -12.56
CA GLY A 175 -5.23 14.89 -13.00
C GLY A 175 -6.63 14.90 -12.39
N LYS A 176 -6.86 14.16 -11.30
CA LYS A 176 -8.16 14.10 -10.61
C LYS A 176 -8.25 15.17 -9.52
N SER A 177 -9.48 15.63 -9.25
CA SER A 177 -9.75 16.45 -8.07
C SER A 177 -10.15 15.58 -6.89
N ALA A 178 -9.95 16.07 -5.66
CA ALA A 178 -10.30 15.34 -4.45
C ALA A 178 -11.79 14.95 -4.39
N GLU A 179 -12.67 15.81 -4.91
CA GLU A 179 -14.12 15.60 -4.93
C GLU A 179 -14.55 14.48 -5.91
N GLN A 180 -13.68 14.13 -6.87
CA GLN A 180 -13.91 13.01 -7.79
C GLN A 180 -13.54 11.67 -7.17
N CYS A 181 -12.82 11.67 -6.05
CA CYS A 181 -12.19 10.49 -5.47
C CYS A 181 -12.92 10.00 -4.22
N LEU A 182 -12.92 8.66 -4.06
CA LEU A 182 -13.27 7.97 -2.82
C LEU A 182 -12.10 7.07 -2.43
N MET A 183 -11.49 7.31 -1.26
CA MET A 183 -10.50 6.41 -0.67
C MET A 183 -11.20 5.26 0.04
N VAL A 184 -10.75 4.04 -0.21
CA VAL A 184 -11.21 2.80 0.42
C VAL A 184 -10.01 2.11 1.03
N GLY A 185 -9.96 2.01 2.35
CA GLY A 185 -8.85 1.43 3.10
C GLY A 185 -9.30 0.86 4.43
N ASN A 186 -8.36 0.33 5.22
CA ASN A 186 -8.63 -0.30 6.52
C ASN A 186 -7.97 0.43 7.70
N ASN A 187 -7.12 1.43 7.44
CA ASN A 187 -6.39 2.15 8.47
C ASN A 187 -7.03 3.53 8.71
N MET A 188 -7.52 3.75 9.94
CA MET A 188 -8.21 5.00 10.30
C MET A 188 -7.33 6.24 10.18
N ASP A 189 -6.02 6.11 10.39
CA ASP A 189 -5.07 7.21 10.31
C ASP A 189 -4.53 7.40 8.89
N GLU A 190 -4.08 6.31 8.24
CA GLU A 190 -3.45 6.34 6.93
C GLU A 190 -4.45 6.55 5.79
N ASP A 191 -5.63 5.89 5.85
CA ASP A 191 -6.65 5.94 4.80
C ASP A 191 -7.80 6.87 5.19
N GLY A 192 -8.10 6.97 6.48
CA GLY A 192 -9.15 7.83 7.00
C GLY A 192 -8.71 9.29 7.10
N ALA A 193 -7.90 9.59 8.11
CA ALA A 193 -7.53 10.95 8.47
C ALA A 193 -6.68 11.64 7.38
N ALA A 194 -5.68 10.93 6.83
CA ALA A 194 -4.78 11.53 5.84
C ALA A 194 -5.49 11.84 4.51
N ALA A 195 -6.36 10.93 4.00
CA ALA A 195 -7.13 11.20 2.79
C ALA A 195 -8.15 12.33 3.00
N THR A 196 -8.82 12.36 4.16
CA THR A 196 -9.74 13.45 4.53
C THR A 196 -9.02 14.79 4.62
N ALA A 197 -7.79 14.83 5.17
CA ALA A 197 -6.97 16.03 5.21
C ALA A 197 -6.56 16.54 3.81
N ALA A 198 -6.50 15.64 2.82
CA ALA A 198 -6.31 15.97 1.40
C ALA A 198 -7.62 16.31 0.67
N GLY A 199 -8.77 16.35 1.36
CA GLY A 199 -10.09 16.66 0.81
C GLY A 199 -10.79 15.48 0.15
N ILE A 200 -10.25 14.28 0.24
CA ILE A 200 -10.82 13.07 -0.37
C ILE A 200 -11.82 12.42 0.60
N ARG A 201 -12.99 12.03 0.09
CA ARG A 201 -13.94 11.21 0.85
C ARG A 201 -13.35 9.84 1.16
N THR A 202 -13.66 9.30 2.34
CA THR A 202 -13.09 8.03 2.79
C THR A 202 -14.17 7.06 3.24
N MET A 203 -13.92 5.77 2.97
CA MET A 203 -14.68 4.63 3.49
C MET A 203 -13.71 3.61 4.09
N ILE A 204 -14.05 3.07 5.26
CA ILE A 204 -13.22 2.10 5.98
C ILE A 204 -13.77 0.68 5.82
N VAL A 205 -12.89 -0.24 5.43
CA VAL A 205 -13.14 -1.69 5.41
C VAL A 205 -12.77 -2.26 6.79
N THR A 206 -13.70 -3.02 7.39
CA THR A 206 -13.57 -3.38 8.81
C THR A 206 -12.92 -4.74 9.07
N ASP A 207 -12.65 -5.56 8.03
CA ASP A 207 -12.18 -6.95 8.18
C ASP A 207 -10.78 -7.03 8.82
N CYS A 208 -9.89 -6.10 8.45
CA CYS A 208 -8.54 -5.97 9.03
C CYS A 208 -8.32 -4.55 9.56
N LEU A 209 -9.28 -4.02 10.33
CA LEU A 209 -9.27 -2.64 10.81
C LEU A 209 -8.02 -2.33 11.64
N ILE A 210 -7.34 -1.24 11.29
CA ILE A 210 -6.26 -0.62 12.08
C ILE A 210 -6.76 0.73 12.60
N ASN A 211 -6.70 0.92 13.92
CA ASN A 211 -7.19 2.14 14.59
C ASN A 211 -6.33 2.45 15.82
N GLU A 212 -5.09 2.88 15.60
CA GLU A 212 -4.14 3.18 16.68
C GLU A 212 -4.51 4.48 17.41
N SER A 213 -5.08 5.45 16.70
CA SER A 213 -5.54 6.73 17.27
C SER A 213 -6.82 6.62 18.11
N CYS A 214 -7.45 5.45 18.18
CA CYS A 214 -8.74 5.23 18.83
C CYS A 214 -9.85 6.16 18.31
N THR A 215 -9.80 6.55 17.04
CA THR A 215 -10.84 7.35 16.38
C THR A 215 -12.16 6.58 16.37
N PRO A 216 -13.31 7.20 16.74
CA PRO A 216 -14.60 6.50 16.65
C PRO A 216 -14.88 5.97 15.24
N LEU A 217 -15.24 4.70 15.10
CA LEU A 217 -15.49 4.07 13.79
C LEU A 217 -16.59 4.81 12.99
N ALA A 218 -17.57 5.39 13.68
CA ALA A 218 -18.63 6.19 13.07
C ALA A 218 -18.14 7.51 12.43
N THR A 219 -16.86 7.87 12.57
CA THR A 219 -16.26 9.05 11.93
C THR A 219 -16.27 8.90 10.41
N TYR A 220 -16.14 7.69 9.90
CA TYR A 220 -16.17 7.39 8.47
C TYR A 220 -17.27 6.38 8.14
N PRO A 221 -17.89 6.45 6.94
CA PRO A 221 -18.61 5.32 6.39
C PRO A 221 -17.75 4.06 6.46
N ASN A 222 -18.32 2.95 6.93
CA ASN A 222 -17.57 1.72 7.11
C ASN A 222 -18.41 0.50 6.74
N THR A 223 -17.74 -0.60 6.36
CA THR A 223 -18.40 -1.80 5.89
C THR A 223 -17.45 -2.99 5.92
N PRO A 224 -17.93 -4.23 6.09
CA PRO A 224 -17.13 -5.40 5.78
C PRO A 224 -16.90 -5.51 4.26
N PHE A 225 -15.81 -6.17 3.85
CA PHE A 225 -15.44 -6.33 2.44
C PHE A 225 -16.57 -6.99 1.62
N SER A 226 -17.31 -7.94 2.20
CA SER A 226 -18.41 -8.63 1.55
C SER A 226 -19.55 -7.73 1.08
N ALA A 227 -19.72 -6.54 1.68
CA ALA A 227 -20.73 -5.55 1.31
C ALA A 227 -20.15 -4.34 0.56
N LEU A 228 -18.82 -4.34 0.26
CA LEU A 228 -18.08 -3.17 -0.19
C LEU A 228 -18.61 -2.60 -1.52
N TYR A 229 -18.94 -3.45 -2.50
CA TYR A 229 -19.47 -2.99 -3.78
C TYR A 229 -20.73 -2.12 -3.61
N ASN A 230 -21.71 -2.61 -2.84
CA ASN A 230 -22.95 -1.87 -2.61
C ASN A 230 -22.71 -0.59 -1.78
N ALA A 231 -21.79 -0.65 -0.81
CA ALA A 231 -21.43 0.50 -0.01
C ALA A 231 -20.77 1.61 -0.85
N ILE A 232 -19.84 1.28 -1.76
CA ILE A 232 -19.25 2.23 -2.72
C ILE A 232 -20.34 2.86 -3.58
N ARG A 233 -21.25 2.07 -4.15
CA ARG A 233 -22.37 2.57 -4.97
C ARG A 233 -23.25 3.55 -4.20
N THR A 234 -23.51 3.28 -2.94
CA THR A 234 -24.29 4.15 -2.05
C THR A 234 -23.57 5.49 -1.82
N GLN A 235 -22.25 5.48 -1.59
CA GLN A 235 -21.47 6.70 -1.41
C GLN A 235 -21.41 7.54 -2.70
N ILE A 236 -21.27 6.88 -3.86
CA ILE A 236 -21.29 7.56 -5.16
C ILE A 236 -22.67 8.23 -5.38
N ALA A 237 -23.77 7.52 -5.14
CA ALA A 237 -25.10 8.06 -5.30
C ALA A 237 -25.35 9.26 -4.38
N ALA A 238 -24.94 9.18 -3.11
CA ALA A 238 -25.11 10.27 -2.13
C ALA A 238 -24.23 11.51 -2.45
N ALA A 239 -23.11 11.32 -3.16
CA ALA A 239 -22.22 12.43 -3.53
C ALA A 239 -22.64 13.10 -4.85
N ASN A 240 -23.39 12.40 -5.70
CA ASN A 240 -23.73 12.82 -7.07
C ASN A 240 -25.22 13.26 -7.21
N GLY A 241 -26.03 13.10 -6.18
CA GLY A 241 -27.42 13.54 -6.07
C GLY A 241 -27.56 14.81 -5.28
#